data_f391e6b25c80f8c9f687ea1902c1a3d4
#
_entry.id   f391e6b25c80f8c9f687ea1902c1a3d4
#
_cell.length_a   1.000
_cell.length_b   1.000
_cell.length_c   1.000
_cell.angle_alpha   90.00
_cell.angle_beta   90.00
_cell.angle_gamma   90.00
#
_symmetry.space_group_name_H-M   'P 1'
#
loop_
_entity.id
_entity.type
_entity.pdbx_description
1 polymer ?
#
loop_
_entity_poly.entity_id
_entity_poly.type
_entity_poly.pdbx_seq_one_letter_code
_entity_poly.pdbx_strand_id
1 'polypeptide(L)' 'AYLKLDGSFVAGLHENAGHQRLVKAIVDVARGLDVVVYAEQVHSSDEWLAASELGVGGMTGPEASRRLAAA' A
#
# COMPACT_ATOMS: atom_id res chain seq x y z
N ALA A 1 -13.60 -9.58 -2.58
CA ALA A 1 -12.44 -9.68 -3.48
C ALA A 1 -11.35 -8.69 -3.07
N TYR A 2 -10.12 -8.99 -3.40
CA TYR A 2 -9.00 -8.13 -3.09
C TYR A 2 -7.93 -8.20 -4.17
N LEU A 3 -7.09 -7.16 -4.24
CA LEU A 3 -5.97 -7.06 -5.17
C LEU A 3 -4.71 -6.79 -4.38
N LYS A 4 -3.64 -7.53 -4.64
CA LYS A 4 -2.35 -7.36 -3.98
C LYS A 4 -1.42 -6.56 -4.88
N LEU A 5 -0.85 -5.48 -4.33
CA LEU A 5 0.22 -4.74 -4.98
C LEU A 5 1.55 -5.39 -4.62
N ASP A 6 2.28 -5.84 -5.63
CA ASP A 6 3.58 -6.45 -5.44
C ASP A 6 4.56 -5.50 -4.75
N GLY A 7 5.48 -6.07 -3.98
CA GLY A 7 6.47 -5.27 -3.26
C GLY A 7 7.31 -4.36 -4.14
N SER A 8 7.46 -4.67 -5.42
CA SER A 8 8.20 -3.82 -6.35
C SER A 8 7.53 -2.47 -6.58
N PHE A 9 6.21 -2.37 -6.42
CA PHE A 9 5.48 -1.10 -6.49
C PHE A 9 5.48 -0.36 -5.17
N VAL A 10 5.70 -1.06 -4.09
CA VAL A 10 5.66 -0.49 -2.73
C VAL A 10 7.04 0.01 -2.31
N ALA A 11 8.11 -0.63 -2.78
CA ALA A 11 9.48 -0.25 -2.44
C ALA A 11 9.75 1.20 -2.87
N GLY A 12 10.07 2.05 -1.90
CA GLY A 12 10.32 3.46 -2.15
C GLY A 12 9.11 4.26 -2.58
N LEU A 13 7.91 3.80 -2.28
CA LEU A 13 6.66 4.45 -2.73
C LEU A 13 6.60 5.92 -2.32
N HIS A 14 7.08 6.25 -1.13
CA HIS A 14 7.09 7.62 -0.61
C HIS A 14 7.99 8.58 -1.42
N GLU A 15 8.89 8.04 -2.25
CA GLU A 15 9.82 8.83 -3.06
C GLU A 15 9.56 8.69 -4.56
N ASN A 16 8.55 7.95 -4.96
CA ASN A 16 8.31 7.63 -6.37
C ASN A 16 6.96 8.16 -6.83
N ALA A 17 6.97 9.35 -7.43
CA ALA A 17 5.73 10.00 -7.88
C ALA A 17 4.98 9.18 -8.94
N GLY A 18 5.71 8.51 -9.83
CA GLY A 18 5.08 7.65 -10.84
C GLY A 18 4.34 6.48 -10.24
N HIS A 19 4.96 5.80 -9.27
CA HIS A 19 4.31 4.72 -8.56
C HIS A 19 3.14 5.20 -7.70
N GLN A 20 3.24 6.38 -7.11
CA GLN A 20 2.14 6.97 -6.34
C GLN A 20 0.92 7.18 -7.23
N ARG A 21 1.11 7.70 -8.43
CA ARG A 21 0.01 7.91 -9.40
C ARG A 21 -0.60 6.58 -9.82
N LEU A 22 0.23 5.57 -10.08
CA LEU A 22 -0.25 4.25 -10.47
C LEU A 22 -1.07 3.62 -9.35
N VAL A 23 -0.56 3.63 -8.13
CA VAL A 23 -1.26 3.07 -6.97
C VAL A 23 -2.58 3.80 -6.74
N LYS A 24 -2.57 5.13 -6.83
CA LYS A 24 -3.79 5.92 -6.69
C LYS A 24 -4.85 5.54 -7.71
N ALA A 25 -4.44 5.37 -8.97
CA ALA A 25 -5.35 4.97 -10.03
C ALA A 25 -5.93 3.57 -9.77
N ILE A 26 -5.09 2.64 -9.33
CA ILE A 26 -5.53 1.27 -9.00
C ILE A 26 -6.53 1.30 -7.84
N VAL A 27 -6.24 2.07 -6.79
CA VAL A 27 -7.13 2.20 -5.63
C VAL A 27 -8.48 2.79 -6.05
N ASP A 28 -8.47 3.82 -6.88
CA ASP A 28 -9.71 4.45 -7.34
C ASP A 28 -10.57 3.49 -8.16
N VAL A 29 -9.96 2.72 -9.07
CA VAL A 29 -10.68 1.71 -9.85
C VAL A 29 -11.22 0.60 -8.94
N ALA A 30 -10.39 0.11 -8.03
CA ALA A 30 -10.78 -0.96 -7.11
C ALA A 30 -11.96 -0.55 -6.23
N ARG A 31 -11.96 0.70 -5.76
CA ARG A 31 -13.05 1.23 -4.94
C ARG A 31 -14.38 1.19 -5.67
N GLY A 32 -14.38 1.50 -6.96
CA GLY A 32 -15.59 1.43 -7.78
C GLY A 32 -16.08 0.01 -8.04
N LEU A 33 -15.23 -1.00 -7.81
CA LEU A 33 -15.54 -2.42 -8.01
C LEU A 33 -15.73 -3.17 -6.69
N ASP A 34 -15.71 -2.48 -5.54
CA ASP A 34 -15.75 -3.11 -4.21
C ASP A 34 -14.59 -4.09 -4.00
N VAL A 35 -13.42 -3.74 -4.50
CA VAL A 35 -12.20 -4.53 -4.33
C VAL A 35 -11.28 -3.79 -3.36
N VAL A 36 -10.73 -4.53 -2.39
CA VAL A 36 -9.77 -3.98 -1.42
C VAL A 36 -8.37 -4.15 -1.97
N VAL A 37 -7.57 -3.11 -1.90
CA VAL A 37 -6.17 -3.14 -2.33
C VAL A 37 -5.26 -3.32 -1.13
N TYR A 38 -4.37 -4.33 -1.20
CA TYR A 38 -3.35 -4.60 -0.19
C TYR A 38 -1.97 -4.27 -0.74
N ALA A 39 -1.16 -3.56 0.05
CA ALA A 39 0.24 -3.32 -0.27
C ALA A 39 1.10 -4.38 0.42
N GLU A 40 1.89 -5.12 -0.35
CA GLU A 40 2.75 -6.16 0.17
C GLU A 40 4.16 -5.66 0.42
N GLN A 41 4.84 -6.24 1.41
CA GLN A 41 6.24 -5.98 1.71
C GLN A 41 6.53 -4.51 2.03
N VAL A 42 5.69 -3.93 2.88
CA VAL A 42 5.92 -2.58 3.40
C VAL A 42 7.02 -2.66 4.45
N HIS A 43 8.15 -2.00 4.22
CA HIS A 43 9.34 -2.11 5.05
C HIS A 43 9.56 -0.93 6.00
N SER A 44 9.08 0.25 5.65
CA SER A 44 9.35 1.46 6.43
C SER A 44 8.08 2.21 6.78
N SER A 45 8.19 3.07 7.81
CA SER A 45 7.11 3.99 8.18
C SER A 45 6.75 4.92 7.04
N ASP A 46 7.74 5.39 6.28
CA ASP A 46 7.49 6.29 5.15
C ASP A 46 6.67 5.61 4.06
N GLU A 47 6.99 4.36 3.74
CA GLU A 47 6.20 3.58 2.78
C GLU A 47 4.80 3.33 3.31
N TRP A 48 4.68 3.01 4.60
CA TRP A 48 3.40 2.80 5.26
C TRP A 48 2.50 4.04 5.13
N LEU A 49 3.04 5.21 5.46
CA LEU A 49 2.29 6.47 5.40
C LEU A 49 1.88 6.79 3.97
N ALA A 50 2.78 6.61 3.00
CA ALA A 50 2.48 6.85 1.60
C ALA A 50 1.34 5.94 1.12
N ALA A 51 1.42 4.64 1.41
CA ALA A 51 0.38 3.69 1.02
C ALA A 51 -0.96 4.01 1.70
N SER A 52 -0.93 4.38 2.98
CA SER A 52 -2.13 4.77 3.72
C SER A 52 -2.81 5.98 3.09
N GLU A 53 -2.03 7.00 2.75
CA GLU A 53 -2.56 8.23 2.13
C GLU A 53 -3.15 7.95 0.75
N LEU A 54 -2.62 6.98 0.03
CA LEU A 54 -3.12 6.59 -1.29
C LEU A 54 -4.39 5.74 -1.21
N GLY A 55 -4.74 5.26 -0.02
CA GLY A 55 -6.01 4.59 0.20
C GLY A 55 -5.99 3.07 0.14
N VAL A 56 -4.81 2.43 0.29
CA VAL A 56 -4.78 0.96 0.37
C VAL A 56 -5.54 0.49 1.61
N GLY A 57 -6.22 -0.65 1.51
CA GLY A 57 -7.07 -1.17 2.56
C GLY A 57 -6.34 -2.05 3.57
N GLY A 58 -5.16 -2.54 3.24
CA GLY A 58 -4.37 -3.35 4.14
C GLY A 58 -2.94 -3.42 3.70
N MET A 59 -2.07 -3.86 4.60
CA MET A 59 -0.65 -3.93 4.36
C MET A 59 -0.05 -5.16 5.00
N THR A 60 1.01 -5.70 4.38
CA THR A 60 1.81 -6.80 4.91
C THR A 60 3.27 -6.40 4.91
N GLY A 61 4.10 -7.17 5.62
CA GLY A 61 5.53 -6.95 5.66
C GLY A 61 6.03 -6.52 7.03
N PRO A 62 7.34 -6.22 7.15
CA PRO A 62 7.97 -5.92 8.44
C PRO A 62 7.36 -4.74 9.19
N GLU A 63 6.96 -3.69 8.48
CA GLU A 63 6.35 -2.53 9.13
C GLU A 63 4.98 -2.87 9.71
N ALA A 64 4.17 -3.63 8.97
CA ALA A 64 2.86 -4.07 9.45
C ALA A 64 3.01 -4.93 10.71
N SER A 65 3.96 -5.86 10.70
CA SER A 65 4.24 -6.73 11.85
C SER A 65 4.69 -5.93 13.06
N ARG A 66 5.54 -4.94 12.86
CA ARG A 66 6.04 -4.09 13.94
C ARG A 66 4.92 -3.25 14.57
N ARG A 67 4.03 -2.67 13.74
CA ARG A 67 2.91 -1.89 14.23
C ARG A 67 1.91 -2.76 15.00
N LEU A 68 1.68 -3.98 14.52
CA LEU A 68 0.80 -4.93 15.21
C LEU A 68 1.36 -5.33 16.57
N ALA A 69 2.67 -5.54 16.65
CA ALA A 69 3.34 -5.90 17.91
C ALA A 69 3.34 -4.76 18.92
N ALA A 70 3.31 -3.51 18.45
CA ALA A 70 3.29 -2.32 19.30
C ALA A 70 1.88 -1.95 19.78
N ALA A 71 0.86 -2.53 19.21
CA ALA A 71 -0.54 -2.19 19.53
C ALA A 71 -0.99 -2.66 20.90
#